data_c2c7206d56db4e971c65b683cb280177
#
_entry.id   c2c7206d56db4e971c65b683cb280177
#
_cell.length_a   1.000
_cell.length_b   1.000
_cell.length_c   1.000
_cell.angle_alpha   90.00
_cell.angle_beta   90.00
_cell.angle_gamma   90.00
#
_symmetry.space_group_name_H-M   'P 1'
#
loop_
_entity.id
_entity.type
_entity.pdbx_description
1 polymer ?
#
loop_
_entity_poly.entity_id
_entity_poly.type
_entity_poly.pdbx_seq_one_letter_code
_entity_poly.pdbx_strand_id
1 'polypeptide(L)'
;LEDANLANFVKNLSNGLDTIIGENGIRLSGGQRQRLGLARALYKEPQVLVFDEATSSLDIDSEEKITNEIMNLSGKRTLIIVAHRITTIKKCDRIYYMDDGKIINHGSFKTLKEENIDFRTLASKVK
;
A
#
# COMPACT_ATOMS: atom_id res chain seq x y z
N LEU A 1 -7.49 -4.27 13.98
CA LEU A 1 -7.48 -2.80 13.99
C LEU A 1 -6.08 -2.23 14.28
N GLU A 2 -5.32 -2.87 15.15
CA GLU A 2 -3.94 -2.46 15.50
C GLU A 2 -3.04 -2.50 14.27
N ASP A 3 -2.99 -3.62 13.54
CA ASP A 3 -2.19 -3.77 12.32
C ASP A 3 -2.56 -2.78 11.20
N ALA A 4 -3.75 -2.20 11.24
CA ALA A 4 -4.21 -1.17 10.32
C ALA A 4 -4.16 0.24 10.92
N ASN A 5 -3.55 0.41 12.10
CA ASN A 5 -3.43 1.68 12.81
C ASN A 5 -4.74 2.48 12.94
N LEU A 6 -5.85 1.77 13.21
CA LEU A 6 -7.18 2.33 13.42
C LEU A 6 -7.67 2.25 14.87
N ALA A 7 -6.97 1.53 15.74
CA ALA A 7 -7.44 1.27 17.10
C ALA A 7 -7.70 2.57 17.88
N ASN A 8 -6.77 3.52 17.85
CA ASN A 8 -6.94 4.80 18.53
C ASN A 8 -8.06 5.65 17.95
N PHE A 9 -8.24 5.63 16.62
CA PHE A 9 -9.33 6.34 15.97
C PHE A 9 -10.68 5.79 16.45
N VAL A 10 -10.86 4.47 16.40
CA VAL A 10 -12.11 3.81 16.83
C VAL A 10 -12.39 4.03 18.32
N LYS A 11 -11.36 3.99 19.19
CA LYS A 11 -11.49 4.25 20.61
C LYS A 11 -12.03 5.64 20.94
N ASN A 12 -11.75 6.64 20.08
CA ASN A 12 -12.19 8.01 20.26
C ASN A 12 -13.57 8.31 19.66
N LEU A 13 -14.21 7.32 19.02
CA LEU A 13 -15.59 7.44 18.54
C LEU A 13 -16.57 7.21 19.68
N SER A 14 -17.66 7.99 19.72
CA SER A 14 -18.69 7.88 20.76
C SER A 14 -19.33 6.50 20.86
N ASN A 15 -19.50 5.81 19.72
CA ASN A 15 -20.07 4.47 19.66
C ASN A 15 -19.03 3.38 19.32
N GLY A 16 -17.72 3.73 19.38
CA GLY A 16 -16.64 2.77 19.12
C GLY A 16 -16.83 2.03 17.79
N LEU A 17 -16.83 0.70 17.85
CA LEU A 17 -17.01 -0.19 16.69
C LEU A 17 -18.42 -0.13 16.08
N ASP A 18 -19.43 0.27 16.84
CA ASP A 18 -20.83 0.37 16.37
C ASP A 18 -21.13 1.71 15.69
N THR A 19 -20.10 2.54 15.49
CA THR A 19 -20.23 3.83 14.82
C THR A 19 -20.59 3.62 13.36
N ILE A 20 -21.71 4.21 12.91
CA ILE A 20 -22.11 4.22 11.51
C ILE A 20 -21.19 5.14 10.72
N ILE A 21 -20.63 4.62 9.62
CA ILE A 21 -19.74 5.34 8.71
C ILE A 21 -20.37 5.42 7.31
N GLY A 22 -19.99 6.42 6.51
CA GLY A 22 -20.50 6.62 5.15
C GLY A 22 -21.53 7.75 5.06
N GLU A 23 -22.47 7.64 4.11
CA GLU A 23 -23.42 8.74 3.82
C GLU A 23 -24.33 9.10 5.01
N ASN A 24 -24.73 8.13 5.80
CA ASN A 24 -25.60 8.30 6.96
C ASN A 24 -24.85 8.30 8.31
N GLY A 25 -23.53 8.45 8.30
CA GLY A 25 -22.69 8.43 9.48
C GLY A 25 -21.50 9.39 9.39
N ILE A 26 -20.47 9.13 10.17
CA ILE A 26 -19.27 9.95 10.14
C ILE A 26 -18.52 9.82 8.80
N ARG A 27 -18.00 10.94 8.31
CA ARG A 27 -17.13 10.95 7.14
C ARG A 27 -15.70 10.63 7.54
N LEU A 28 -15.12 9.62 6.89
CA LEU A 28 -13.72 9.26 7.06
C LEU A 28 -12.82 10.12 6.16
N SER A 29 -11.64 10.48 6.64
CA SER A 29 -10.57 11.02 5.79
C SER A 29 -10.11 9.96 4.77
N GLY A 30 -9.38 10.38 3.73
CA GLY A 30 -8.79 9.45 2.74
C GLY A 30 -7.93 8.36 3.40
N GLY A 31 -7.05 8.76 4.31
CA GLY A 31 -6.20 7.82 5.05
C GLY A 31 -6.99 6.88 5.97
N GLN A 32 -8.05 7.38 6.64
CA GLN A 32 -8.91 6.52 7.46
C GLN A 32 -9.67 5.49 6.62
N ARG A 33 -10.17 5.87 5.43
CA ARG A 33 -10.82 4.92 4.50
C ARG A 33 -9.87 3.83 4.06
N GLN A 34 -8.63 4.16 3.73
CA GLN A 34 -7.63 3.17 3.31
C GLN A 34 -7.24 2.23 4.45
N ARG A 35 -7.02 2.75 5.65
CA ARG A 35 -6.78 1.91 6.84
C ARG A 35 -7.98 1.01 7.15
N LEU A 36 -9.20 1.46 6.92
CA LEU A 36 -10.37 0.61 7.06
C LEU A 36 -10.38 -0.50 6.00
N GLY A 37 -10.01 -0.18 4.75
CA GLY A 37 -9.80 -1.18 3.70
C GLY A 37 -8.75 -2.21 4.09
N LEU A 38 -7.61 -1.77 4.62
CA LEU A 38 -6.55 -2.63 5.14
C LEU A 38 -7.07 -3.51 6.30
N ALA A 39 -7.77 -2.92 7.28
CA ALA A 39 -8.35 -3.68 8.40
C ALA A 39 -9.32 -4.77 7.93
N ARG A 40 -10.14 -4.47 6.92
CA ARG A 40 -11.05 -5.45 6.30
C ARG A 40 -10.31 -6.57 5.60
N ALA A 41 -9.25 -6.24 4.85
CA ALA A 41 -8.41 -7.24 4.18
C ALA A 41 -7.72 -8.16 5.19
N LEU A 42 -7.25 -7.61 6.31
CA LEU A 42 -6.57 -8.37 7.38
C LEU A 42 -7.50 -9.19 8.26
N TYR A 43 -8.81 -8.92 8.25
CA TYR A 43 -9.78 -9.54 9.16
C TYR A 43 -9.79 -11.08 9.10
N LYS A 44 -9.59 -11.65 7.92
CA LYS A 44 -9.55 -13.11 7.70
C LYS A 44 -8.14 -13.70 7.80
N GLU A 45 -7.17 -12.93 8.26
CA GLU A 45 -5.76 -13.33 8.41
C GLU A 45 -5.17 -13.98 7.14
N PRO A 46 -5.30 -13.36 5.96
CA PRO A 46 -4.83 -13.94 4.71
C PRO A 46 -3.31 -14.07 4.72
N GLN A 47 -2.79 -15.09 4.04
CA GLN A 47 -1.35 -15.26 3.84
C GLN A 47 -0.81 -14.38 2.71
N VAL A 48 -1.67 -14.01 1.76
CA VAL A 48 -1.35 -13.15 0.60
C VAL A 48 -2.27 -11.94 0.61
N LEU A 49 -1.70 -10.75 0.46
CA LEU A 49 -2.41 -9.49 0.30
C LEU A 49 -2.03 -8.85 -1.03
N VAL A 50 -3.04 -8.40 -1.77
CA VAL A 50 -2.85 -7.67 -3.03
C VAL A 50 -3.25 -6.22 -2.81
N PHE A 51 -2.35 -5.30 -3.13
CA PHE A 51 -2.55 -3.86 -3.07
C PHE A 51 -2.47 -3.30 -4.50
N ASP A 52 -3.61 -2.90 -5.04
CA ASP A 52 -3.70 -2.29 -6.35
C ASP A 52 -3.91 -0.78 -6.16
N GLU A 53 -2.86 -0.01 -6.43
CA GLU A 53 -2.84 1.46 -6.27
C GLU A 53 -3.43 1.98 -4.95
N ALA A 54 -3.23 1.23 -3.87
CA ALA A 54 -3.90 1.47 -2.59
C ALA A 54 -3.68 2.88 -2.00
N THR A 55 -2.76 3.67 -2.56
CA THR A 55 -2.37 5.00 -2.05
C THR A 55 -2.52 6.12 -3.06
N SER A 56 -3.02 5.85 -4.28
CA SER A 56 -3.05 6.81 -5.40
C SER A 56 -3.87 8.08 -5.15
N SER A 57 -4.81 8.07 -4.21
CA SER A 57 -5.71 9.19 -3.90
C SER A 57 -5.31 9.99 -2.65
N LEU A 58 -4.14 9.75 -2.09
CA LEU A 58 -3.65 10.41 -0.87
C LEU A 58 -2.65 11.53 -1.16
N ASP A 59 -2.56 12.46 -0.22
CA ASP A 59 -1.41 13.36 -0.12
C ASP A 59 -0.12 12.58 0.21
N ILE A 60 1.03 13.16 -0.13
CA ILE A 60 2.35 12.51 -0.04
C ILE A 60 2.64 11.98 1.38
N ASP A 61 2.33 12.77 2.41
CA ASP A 61 2.65 12.42 3.80
C ASP A 61 1.77 11.26 4.30
N SER A 62 0.50 11.27 3.94
CA SER A 62 -0.46 10.21 4.29
C SER A 62 -0.14 8.91 3.56
N GLU A 63 0.28 9.01 2.29
CA GLU A 63 0.69 7.86 1.50
C GLU A 63 1.94 7.19 2.05
N GLU A 64 2.97 7.97 2.41
CA GLU A 64 4.20 7.39 2.96
C GLU A 64 3.93 6.63 4.26
N LYS A 65 3.07 7.17 5.13
CA LYS A 65 2.67 6.50 6.36
C LYS A 65 1.96 5.17 6.08
N ILE A 66 0.99 5.16 5.17
CA ILE A 66 0.25 3.93 4.82
C ILE A 66 1.15 2.93 4.12
N THR A 67 2.03 3.39 3.22
CA THR A 67 3.02 2.51 2.58
C THR A 67 3.91 1.84 3.63
N ASN A 68 4.38 2.58 4.63
CA ASN A 68 5.18 2.00 5.72
C ASN A 68 4.37 0.99 6.54
N GLU A 69 3.11 1.28 6.85
CA GLU A 69 2.21 0.35 7.53
C GLU A 69 2.02 -0.96 6.76
N ILE A 70 1.82 -0.88 5.43
CA ILE A 70 1.74 -2.05 4.55
C ILE A 70 3.06 -2.82 4.56
N MET A 71 4.19 -2.15 4.40
CA MET A 71 5.51 -2.80 4.37
C MET A 71 5.87 -3.48 5.69
N ASN A 72 5.35 -3.02 6.83
CA ASN A 72 5.52 -3.69 8.13
C ASN A 72 4.82 -5.06 8.21
N LEU A 73 3.94 -5.38 7.26
CA LEU A 73 3.35 -6.71 7.11
C LEU A 73 4.29 -7.68 6.36
N SER A 74 5.32 -7.18 5.68
CA SER A 74 6.34 -7.99 5.02
C SER A 74 7.06 -8.90 6.03
N GLY A 75 7.42 -10.10 5.59
CA GLY A 75 8.00 -11.12 6.47
C GLY A 75 6.97 -11.94 7.26
N LYS A 76 5.77 -11.40 7.48
CA LYS A 76 4.65 -12.16 8.07
C LYS A 76 3.68 -12.66 7.01
N ARG A 77 3.61 -11.98 5.86
CA ARG A 77 2.66 -12.24 4.77
C ARG A 77 3.33 -11.97 3.42
N THR A 78 2.83 -12.59 2.37
CA THR A 78 3.20 -12.23 0.99
C THR A 78 2.42 -11.00 0.56
N LEU A 79 3.14 -9.96 0.14
CA LEU A 79 2.53 -8.72 -0.36
C LEU A 79 2.75 -8.64 -1.87
N ILE A 80 1.67 -8.49 -2.63
CA ILE A 80 1.70 -8.18 -4.06
C ILE A 80 1.24 -6.73 -4.20
N ILE A 81 2.12 -5.86 -4.70
CA ILE A 81 1.87 -4.42 -4.75
C ILE A 81 1.97 -3.95 -6.19
N VAL A 82 0.87 -3.42 -6.72
CA VAL A 82 0.86 -2.64 -7.96
C VAL A 82 1.09 -1.19 -7.58
N ALA A 83 2.22 -0.63 -8.01
CA ALA A 83 2.62 0.72 -7.62
C ALA A 83 3.21 1.49 -8.81
N HIS A 84 2.86 2.77 -8.88
CA HIS A 84 3.46 3.73 -9.82
C HIS A 84 4.55 4.58 -9.18
N ARG A 85 4.70 4.55 -7.85
CA ARG A 85 5.71 5.34 -7.15
C ARG A 85 6.97 4.54 -6.86
N ILE A 86 8.09 5.09 -7.29
CA ILE A 86 9.41 4.48 -7.10
C ILE A 86 9.76 4.30 -5.61
N THR A 87 9.29 5.19 -4.74
CA THR A 87 9.50 5.09 -3.28
C THR A 87 8.90 3.80 -2.70
N THR A 88 7.75 3.38 -3.18
CA THR A 88 7.12 2.11 -2.81
C THR A 88 7.89 0.92 -3.40
N ILE A 89 8.22 0.99 -4.70
CA ILE A 89 8.90 -0.08 -5.43
C ILE A 89 10.29 -0.38 -4.82
N LYS A 90 11.02 0.64 -4.36
CA LYS A 90 12.33 0.48 -3.72
C LYS A 90 12.31 -0.38 -2.45
N LYS A 91 11.16 -0.49 -1.79
CA LYS A 91 11.01 -1.26 -0.55
C LYS A 91 10.64 -2.72 -0.78
N CYS A 92 10.37 -3.11 -2.04
CA CYS A 92 9.99 -4.47 -2.39
C CYS A 92 11.22 -5.38 -2.54
N ASP A 93 11.11 -6.63 -2.07
CA ASP A 93 12.16 -7.64 -2.19
C ASP A 93 12.38 -8.05 -3.65
N ARG A 94 11.30 -8.10 -4.43
CA ARG A 94 11.31 -8.47 -5.84
C ARG A 94 10.33 -7.59 -6.63
N ILE A 95 10.76 -7.15 -7.79
CA ILE A 95 9.99 -6.32 -8.70
C ILE A 95 9.82 -7.10 -10.01
N TYR A 96 8.62 -7.05 -10.57
CA TYR A 96 8.31 -7.51 -11.91
C TYR A 96 7.97 -6.29 -12.76
N TYR A 97 8.83 -6.01 -13.75
CA TYR A 97 8.60 -4.93 -14.69
C TYR A 97 7.79 -5.47 -15.85
N MET A 98 6.59 -4.93 -16.04
CA MET A 98 5.63 -5.39 -17.03
C MET A 98 5.41 -4.32 -18.10
N ASP A 99 5.28 -4.78 -19.35
CA ASP A 99 4.88 -3.96 -20.48
C ASP A 99 4.03 -4.80 -21.42
N ASP A 100 2.99 -4.20 -21.99
CA ASP A 100 2.03 -4.85 -22.90
C ASP A 100 1.57 -6.25 -22.42
N GLY A 101 1.23 -6.35 -21.12
CA GLY A 101 0.75 -7.60 -20.51
C GLY A 101 1.80 -8.70 -20.33
N LYS A 102 3.09 -8.40 -20.55
CA LYS A 102 4.20 -9.35 -20.43
C LYS A 102 5.19 -8.90 -19.37
N ILE A 103 5.80 -9.86 -18.68
CA ILE A 103 6.94 -9.59 -17.80
C ILE A 103 8.17 -9.42 -18.69
N ILE A 104 8.68 -8.19 -18.76
CA ILE A 104 9.86 -7.85 -19.55
C ILE A 104 11.14 -8.13 -18.77
N ASN A 105 11.13 -7.83 -17.46
CA ASN A 105 12.26 -8.10 -16.59
C ASN A 105 11.80 -8.26 -15.14
N HIS A 106 12.61 -8.87 -14.29
CA HIS A 106 12.33 -8.98 -12.86
C HIS A 106 13.61 -9.04 -12.04
N GLY A 107 13.54 -8.62 -10.79
CA GLY A 107 14.70 -8.65 -9.90
C GLY A 107 14.57 -7.68 -8.73
N SER A 108 15.67 -7.39 -8.06
CA SER A 108 15.74 -6.32 -7.08
C SER A 108 15.70 -4.95 -7.77
N PHE A 109 15.41 -3.89 -7.02
CA PHE A 109 15.46 -2.52 -7.55
C PHE A 109 16.84 -2.20 -8.16
N LYS A 110 17.92 -2.65 -7.52
CA LYS A 110 19.29 -2.44 -7.99
C LYS A 110 19.52 -3.15 -9.32
N THR A 111 19.19 -4.44 -9.40
CA THR A 111 19.34 -5.25 -10.61
C THR A 111 18.60 -4.63 -11.80
N LEU A 112 17.33 -4.28 -11.61
CA LEU A 112 16.53 -3.70 -12.69
C LEU A 112 17.08 -2.33 -13.14
N LYS A 113 17.56 -1.52 -12.20
CA LYS A 113 18.15 -0.22 -12.53
C LYS A 113 19.46 -0.34 -13.32
N GLU A 114 20.23 -1.42 -13.12
CA GLU A 114 21.48 -1.69 -13.84
C GLU A 114 21.22 -2.29 -15.21
N GLU A 115 20.30 -3.24 -15.33
CA GLU A 115 20.09 -4.08 -16.50
C GLU A 115 19.01 -3.59 -17.46
N ASN A 116 18.05 -2.77 -17.01
CA ASN A 116 16.93 -2.32 -17.83
C ASN A 116 16.94 -0.80 -17.98
N ILE A 117 17.13 -0.33 -19.23
CA ILE A 117 17.25 1.11 -19.57
C ILE A 117 15.92 1.83 -19.31
N ASP A 118 14.78 1.22 -19.66
CA ASP A 118 13.46 1.83 -19.50
C ASP A 118 13.11 1.97 -18.01
N PHE A 119 13.37 0.93 -17.23
CA PHE A 119 13.21 0.98 -15.77
C PHE A 119 14.14 2.03 -15.13
N ARG A 120 15.39 2.14 -15.60
CA ARG A 120 16.33 3.16 -15.14
C ARG A 120 15.82 4.58 -15.42
N THR A 121 15.27 4.79 -16.61
CA THR A 121 14.69 6.08 -17.02
C THR A 121 13.48 6.42 -16.15
N LEU A 122 12.60 5.43 -15.90
CA LEU A 122 11.47 5.58 -14.99
C LEU A 122 11.94 5.94 -13.57
N ALA A 123 12.93 5.21 -13.06
CA ALA A 123 13.47 5.41 -11.71
C ALA A 123 14.19 6.75 -11.53
N SER A 124 14.67 7.38 -12.62
CA SER A 124 15.37 8.68 -12.58
C SER A 124 14.41 9.88 -12.64
N LYS A 125 13.20 9.71 -13.15
CA LYS A 125 12.21 10.80 -13.30
C LYS A 125 11.52 11.19 -11.98
N VAL A 126 11.67 10.37 -10.95
CA VAL A 126 11.05 10.60 -9.64
C VAL A 126 12.11 11.07 -8.66
N LYS A 127 12.10 12.39 -8.40
CA LYS A 127 12.85 13.00 -7.30
C LYS A 127 12.11 12.81 -5.98
#